data_9fb093d7d8e4a769e4b788c0b269ef95
#
_entry.id   9fb093d7d8e4a769e4b788c0b269ef95
#
_cell.length_a   1.000
_cell.length_b   1.000
_cell.length_c   1.000
_cell.angle_alpha   90.00
_cell.angle_beta   90.00
_cell.angle_gamma   90.00
#
_symmetry.space_group_name_H-M   'P 1'
#
loop_
_entity.id
_entity.type
_entity.pdbx_description
1 polymer ?
#
loop_
_entity_poly.entity_id
_entity_poly.type
_entity_poly.pdbx_seq_one_letter_code
_entity_poly.pdbx_strand_id
1 'polypeptide(L)'
;MKNLKWRRVKKVTMVEFFIAFRHIIERKFQSIFSVLGVAIAVTVFIVSLTVSNGLEKNMINSLLTMSPHILVKNKKSKFFDNYEGTVENVKKIKGIKAVIPQMNSQSILKGNGLAKGVLADGISPENVKNGLNLKIVDGNNNISELNSVLVGEQLATEMNLKVGNEISLVSAENKEIKLIVRGIFKTGFLDYDSNLAIVPLEAMQILSDQGRVATEIGIKVEHPEKVEGILSQVRNVI
;
A
#
# COMPACT_ATOMS: atom_id res chain seq x y z
N MET A 1 -61.87 -34.48 -2.70
CA MET A 1 -60.77 -35.11 -3.48
C MET A 1 -59.39 -34.51 -3.35
N LYS A 2 -59.15 -33.35 -2.69
CA LYS A 2 -57.85 -32.72 -2.52
C LYS A 2 -56.92 -33.36 -1.44
N ASN A 3 -57.51 -34.05 -0.46
CA ASN A 3 -56.76 -34.60 0.68
C ASN A 3 -56.05 -35.95 0.44
N LEU A 4 -56.38 -36.70 -0.59
CA LEU A 4 -55.71 -37.96 -0.90
C LEU A 4 -54.39 -37.77 -1.61
N LYS A 5 -54.21 -36.71 -2.40
CA LYS A 5 -52.95 -36.42 -3.13
C LYS A 5 -51.79 -36.09 -2.21
N TRP A 6 -52.05 -35.33 -1.15
CA TRP A 6 -51.02 -34.93 -0.18
C TRP A 6 -50.55 -36.06 0.73
N ARG A 7 -51.41 -37.02 1.07
CA ARG A 7 -50.99 -38.19 1.85
C ARG A 7 -50.11 -39.16 1.04
N ARG A 8 -50.34 -39.28 -0.26
CA ARG A 8 -49.52 -40.13 -1.14
C ARG A 8 -48.11 -39.55 -1.33
N VAL A 9 -48.00 -38.26 -1.51
CA VAL A 9 -46.71 -37.57 -1.66
C VAL A 9 -45.87 -37.71 -0.40
N LYS A 10 -46.43 -37.51 0.82
CA LYS A 10 -45.73 -37.73 2.08
C LYS A 10 -45.26 -39.17 2.30
N LYS A 11 -46.01 -40.18 1.87
CA LYS A 11 -45.60 -41.59 2.00
C LYS A 11 -44.49 -41.96 1.04
N VAL A 12 -44.49 -41.44 -0.19
CA VAL A 12 -43.42 -41.67 -1.16
C VAL A 12 -42.09 -41.07 -0.68
N THR A 13 -42.10 -39.86 -0.19
CA THR A 13 -40.90 -39.21 0.35
C THR A 13 -40.31 -39.91 1.55
N MET A 14 -41.09 -40.52 2.45
CA MET A 14 -40.58 -41.31 3.58
C MET A 14 -39.93 -42.61 3.12
N VAL A 15 -40.51 -43.30 2.14
CA VAL A 15 -39.93 -44.54 1.59
C VAL A 15 -38.62 -44.26 0.84
N GLU A 16 -38.59 -43.21 0.04
CA GLU A 16 -37.38 -42.78 -0.66
C GLU A 16 -36.27 -42.43 0.29
N PHE A 17 -36.59 -41.70 1.38
CA PHE A 17 -35.63 -41.35 2.42
C PHE A 17 -35.07 -42.59 3.15
N PHE A 18 -35.96 -43.57 3.45
CA PHE A 18 -35.54 -44.81 4.09
C PHE A 18 -34.65 -45.67 3.19
N ILE A 19 -34.95 -45.76 1.89
CA ILE A 19 -34.12 -46.47 0.90
C ILE A 19 -32.77 -45.77 0.74
N ALA A 20 -32.73 -44.43 0.64
CA ALA A 20 -31.51 -43.69 0.54
C ALA A 20 -30.61 -43.89 1.79
N PHE A 21 -31.18 -43.85 2.99
CA PHE A 21 -30.46 -44.06 4.23
C PHE A 21 -29.88 -45.48 4.35
N ARG A 22 -30.67 -46.49 3.90
CA ARG A 22 -30.21 -47.88 3.85
C ARG A 22 -29.04 -48.06 2.88
N HIS A 23 -29.08 -47.47 1.71
CA HIS A 23 -27.97 -47.47 0.75
C HIS A 23 -26.69 -46.83 1.28
N ILE A 24 -26.79 -45.75 2.08
CA ILE A 24 -25.64 -45.14 2.74
C ILE A 24 -24.97 -46.09 3.72
N ILE A 25 -25.80 -46.85 4.48
CA ILE A 25 -25.27 -47.80 5.48
C ILE A 25 -24.66 -49.05 4.82
N GLU A 26 -25.29 -49.57 3.79
CA GLU A 26 -24.82 -50.75 3.04
C GLU A 26 -23.49 -50.49 2.33
N ARG A 27 -23.25 -49.24 1.86
CA ARG A 27 -22.00 -48.79 1.19
C ARG A 27 -21.18 -47.84 2.03
N LYS A 28 -20.99 -48.16 3.31
CA LYS A 28 -20.35 -47.28 4.31
C LYS A 28 -18.99 -46.71 3.87
N PHE A 29 -18.12 -47.50 3.26
CA PHE A 29 -16.83 -47.04 2.79
C PHE A 29 -16.96 -45.97 1.69
N GLN A 30 -17.82 -46.19 0.69
CA GLN A 30 -18.08 -45.26 -0.40
C GLN A 30 -18.69 -43.94 0.13
N SER A 31 -19.64 -44.06 1.07
CA SER A 31 -20.25 -42.89 1.72
C SER A 31 -19.27 -42.09 2.55
N ILE A 32 -18.40 -42.76 3.32
CA ILE A 32 -17.33 -42.13 4.12
C ILE A 32 -16.36 -41.37 3.18
N PHE A 33 -15.89 -41.98 2.09
CA PHE A 33 -14.99 -41.32 1.15
C PHE A 33 -15.64 -40.11 0.47
N SER A 34 -16.93 -40.20 0.11
CA SER A 34 -17.65 -39.06 -0.44
C SER A 34 -17.77 -37.90 0.56
N VAL A 35 -18.13 -38.18 1.80
CA VAL A 35 -18.22 -37.15 2.86
C VAL A 35 -16.86 -36.55 3.16
N LEU A 36 -15.81 -37.37 3.26
CA LEU A 36 -14.44 -36.89 3.45
C LEU A 36 -13.98 -36.00 2.29
N GLY A 37 -14.28 -36.39 1.04
CA GLY A 37 -13.93 -35.59 -0.12
C GLY A 37 -14.59 -34.21 -0.09
N VAL A 38 -15.89 -34.16 0.22
CA VAL A 38 -16.59 -32.88 0.38
C VAL A 38 -16.06 -32.06 1.56
N ALA A 39 -15.82 -32.71 2.70
CA ALA A 39 -15.29 -32.05 3.89
C ALA A 39 -13.92 -31.40 3.60
N ILE A 40 -13.01 -32.13 2.95
CA ILE A 40 -11.69 -31.60 2.55
C ILE A 40 -11.86 -30.43 1.59
N ALA A 41 -12.72 -30.55 0.56
CA ALA A 41 -12.94 -29.49 -0.41
C ALA A 41 -13.47 -28.20 0.24
N VAL A 42 -14.45 -28.33 1.15
CA VAL A 42 -15.01 -27.19 1.90
C VAL A 42 -13.95 -26.58 2.83
N THR A 43 -13.17 -27.42 3.51
CA THR A 43 -12.09 -26.93 4.38
C THR A 43 -11.05 -26.14 3.61
N VAL A 44 -10.57 -26.65 2.48
CA VAL A 44 -9.61 -25.98 1.61
C VAL A 44 -10.18 -24.66 1.11
N PHE A 45 -11.45 -24.65 0.72
CA PHE A 45 -12.13 -23.43 0.27
C PHE A 45 -12.21 -22.35 1.36
N ILE A 46 -12.62 -22.73 2.59
CA ILE A 46 -12.70 -21.79 3.72
C ILE A 46 -11.31 -21.25 4.09
N VAL A 47 -10.30 -22.12 4.14
CA VAL A 47 -8.92 -21.70 4.42
C VAL A 47 -8.41 -20.73 3.35
N SER A 48 -8.65 -21.03 2.08
CA SER A 48 -8.26 -20.18 0.96
C SER A 48 -8.90 -18.78 1.05
N LEU A 49 -10.22 -18.71 1.32
CA LEU A 49 -10.91 -17.45 1.52
C LEU A 49 -10.37 -16.66 2.72
N THR A 50 -10.10 -17.34 3.83
CA THR A 50 -9.59 -16.68 5.04
C THR A 50 -8.20 -16.09 4.82
N VAL A 51 -7.32 -16.83 4.16
CA VAL A 51 -5.98 -16.36 3.79
C VAL A 51 -6.06 -15.18 2.83
N SER A 52 -6.90 -15.29 1.78
CA SER A 52 -7.09 -14.21 0.79
C SER A 52 -7.57 -12.92 1.46
N ASN A 53 -8.60 -12.98 2.29
CA ASN A 53 -9.12 -11.81 3.02
C ASN A 53 -8.10 -11.23 4.02
N GLY A 54 -7.29 -12.08 4.63
CA GLY A 54 -6.22 -11.64 5.53
C GLY A 54 -5.11 -10.87 4.81
N LEU A 55 -4.68 -11.39 3.65
CA LEU A 55 -3.68 -10.73 2.81
C LEU A 55 -4.19 -9.40 2.26
N GLU A 56 -5.44 -9.35 1.77
CA GLU A 56 -6.06 -8.13 1.26
C GLU A 56 -6.09 -7.02 2.32
N LYS A 57 -6.56 -7.32 3.53
CA LYS A 57 -6.57 -6.34 4.64
C LYS A 57 -5.19 -5.82 4.98
N ASN A 58 -4.19 -6.70 5.07
CA ASN A 58 -2.83 -6.30 5.37
C ASN A 58 -2.26 -5.41 4.26
N MET A 59 -2.49 -5.76 3.00
CA MET A 59 -2.05 -4.99 1.84
C MET A 59 -2.70 -3.60 1.81
N ILE A 60 -4.03 -3.51 1.98
CA ILE A 60 -4.74 -2.24 2.03
C ILE A 60 -4.22 -1.35 3.17
N ASN A 61 -4.07 -1.88 4.38
CA ASN A 61 -3.56 -1.12 5.51
C ASN A 61 -2.13 -0.61 5.26
N SER A 62 -1.27 -1.42 4.67
CA SER A 62 0.10 -1.03 4.33
C SER A 62 0.15 0.07 3.26
N LEU A 63 -0.69 -0.04 2.23
CA LEU A 63 -0.83 0.99 1.20
C LEU A 63 -1.36 2.30 1.77
N LEU A 64 -2.39 2.27 2.62
CA LEU A 64 -2.96 3.46 3.25
C LEU A 64 -2.00 4.15 4.23
N THR A 65 -0.99 3.44 4.73
CA THR A 65 0.05 4.01 5.59
C THR A 65 0.93 4.99 4.83
N MET A 66 1.33 4.63 3.61
CA MET A 66 2.23 5.42 2.77
C MET A 66 1.48 6.33 1.80
N SER A 67 0.41 5.82 1.17
CA SER A 67 -0.30 6.54 0.13
C SER A 67 -1.22 7.63 0.71
N PRO A 68 -1.28 8.79 0.07
CA PRO A 68 -2.30 9.80 0.37
C PRO A 68 -3.69 9.32 -0.05
N HIS A 69 -4.73 9.81 0.62
CA HIS A 69 -6.12 9.49 0.26
C HIS A 69 -6.59 10.18 -1.00
N ILE A 70 -6.04 11.38 -1.29
CA ILE A 70 -6.27 12.15 -2.51
C ILE A 70 -4.91 12.50 -3.09
N LEU A 71 -4.73 12.28 -4.38
CA LEU A 71 -3.52 12.65 -5.11
C LEU A 71 -3.86 13.69 -6.16
N VAL A 72 -3.23 14.85 -6.04
CA VAL A 72 -3.39 15.96 -7.00
C VAL A 72 -2.20 15.96 -7.92
N LYS A 73 -2.47 15.87 -9.23
CA LYS A 73 -1.45 15.96 -10.29
C LYS A 73 -1.81 17.07 -11.24
N ASN A 74 -0.81 17.78 -11.73
CA ASN A 74 -1.01 18.78 -12.78
C ASN A 74 -1.30 18.08 -14.12
N LYS A 75 -2.39 18.48 -14.81
CA LYS A 75 -2.75 17.90 -16.12
C LYS A 75 -1.95 18.48 -17.28
N LYS A 76 -1.43 19.69 -17.12
CA LYS A 76 -0.76 20.45 -18.21
C LYS A 76 0.76 20.35 -18.16
N SER A 77 1.32 20.11 -16.98
CA SER A 77 2.76 20.04 -16.72
C SER A 77 3.06 18.88 -15.79
N LYS A 78 4.26 18.31 -15.90
CA LYS A 78 4.75 17.32 -14.95
C LYS A 78 4.94 17.91 -13.55
N PHE A 79 5.08 19.23 -13.44
CA PHE A 79 5.44 19.93 -12.21
C PHE A 79 4.38 20.97 -11.81
N PHE A 80 4.31 21.21 -10.51
CA PHE A 80 3.62 22.34 -9.90
C PHE A 80 4.65 23.41 -9.55
N ASP A 81 4.65 24.54 -10.25
CA ASP A 81 5.61 25.64 -10.03
C ASP A 81 5.29 26.45 -8.78
N ASN A 82 4.02 26.47 -8.35
CA ASN A 82 3.56 27.15 -7.14
C ASN A 82 2.78 26.19 -6.24
N TYR A 83 3.41 25.09 -5.87
CA TYR A 83 2.76 24.10 -4.99
C TYR A 83 2.49 24.66 -3.58
N GLU A 84 3.27 25.61 -3.10
CA GLU A 84 3.15 26.19 -1.77
C GLU A 84 1.79 26.90 -1.59
N GLY A 85 1.37 27.72 -2.56
CA GLY A 85 0.05 28.35 -2.54
C GLY A 85 -1.10 27.34 -2.55
N THR A 86 -0.96 26.28 -3.35
CA THR A 86 -1.93 25.17 -3.36
C THR A 86 -1.97 24.45 -2.00
N VAL A 87 -0.82 24.18 -1.40
CA VAL A 87 -0.71 23.54 -0.08
C VAL A 87 -1.40 24.39 1.00
N GLU A 88 -1.16 25.71 1.02
CA GLU A 88 -1.78 26.62 1.97
C GLU A 88 -3.31 26.67 1.84
N ASN A 89 -3.80 26.72 0.61
CA ASN A 89 -5.23 26.75 0.35
C ASN A 89 -5.91 25.44 0.77
N VAL A 90 -5.31 24.31 0.44
CA VAL A 90 -5.82 22.98 0.79
C VAL A 90 -5.79 22.76 2.30
N LYS A 91 -4.75 23.20 3.01
CA LYS A 91 -4.66 23.10 4.49
C LYS A 91 -5.81 23.79 5.23
N LYS A 92 -6.47 24.80 4.63
CA LYS A 92 -7.61 25.50 5.24
C LYS A 92 -8.91 24.68 5.22
N ILE A 93 -8.98 23.61 4.44
CA ILE A 93 -10.17 22.76 4.32
C ILE A 93 -10.30 21.89 5.58
N LYS A 94 -11.48 21.93 6.21
CA LYS A 94 -11.75 21.13 7.41
C LYS A 94 -11.74 19.64 7.12
N GLY A 95 -11.08 18.86 8.00
CA GLY A 95 -10.97 17.40 7.86
C GLY A 95 -9.73 16.95 7.10
N ILE A 96 -8.83 17.88 6.73
CA ILE A 96 -7.50 17.56 6.19
C ILE A 96 -6.53 17.34 7.34
N LYS A 97 -5.89 16.17 7.35
CA LYS A 97 -4.88 15.78 8.33
C LYS A 97 -3.47 16.24 7.93
N ALA A 98 -3.12 16.07 6.66
CA ALA A 98 -1.82 16.48 6.13
C ALA A 98 -1.91 16.77 4.63
N VAL A 99 -1.11 17.73 4.17
CA VAL A 99 -0.89 18.04 2.76
C VAL A 99 0.60 17.88 2.49
N ILE A 100 0.94 16.95 1.60
CA ILE A 100 2.31 16.45 1.39
C ILE A 100 2.69 16.72 -0.07
N PRO A 101 3.36 17.86 -0.37
CA PRO A 101 3.99 18.02 -1.66
C PRO A 101 5.12 17.02 -1.80
N GLN A 102 5.17 16.34 -2.93
CA GLN A 102 6.17 15.28 -3.20
C GLN A 102 6.77 15.46 -4.59
N MET A 103 7.99 14.97 -4.70
CA MET A 103 8.69 14.92 -5.97
C MET A 103 9.21 13.51 -6.22
N ASN A 104 8.47 12.75 -7.02
CA ASN A 104 8.77 11.35 -7.30
C ASN A 104 9.59 11.23 -8.59
N SER A 105 10.64 10.44 -8.56
CA SER A 105 11.44 10.12 -9.73
C SER A 105 11.98 8.70 -9.66
N GLN A 106 12.01 8.04 -10.81
CA GLN A 106 12.79 6.81 -10.96
C GLN A 106 14.27 7.18 -11.03
N SER A 107 15.07 6.58 -10.17
CA SER A 107 16.47 6.88 -9.98
C SER A 107 17.27 5.60 -9.76
N ILE A 108 18.59 5.70 -9.84
CA ILE A 108 19.49 4.58 -9.52
C ILE A 108 20.17 4.88 -8.19
N LEU A 109 19.99 3.99 -7.22
CA LEU A 109 20.73 4.02 -5.96
C LEU A 109 22.03 3.22 -6.10
N LYS A 110 23.16 3.83 -5.77
CA LYS A 110 24.48 3.19 -5.78
C LYS A 110 25.06 3.18 -4.38
N GLY A 111 25.52 2.05 -3.92
CA GLY A 111 26.17 1.90 -2.60
C GLY A 111 26.79 0.52 -2.44
N ASN A 112 27.86 0.42 -1.68
CA ASN A 112 28.58 -0.84 -1.40
C ASN A 112 28.97 -1.65 -2.65
N GLY A 113 29.27 -0.97 -3.76
CA GLY A 113 29.58 -1.62 -5.04
C GLY A 113 28.39 -2.18 -5.81
N LEU A 114 27.17 -1.97 -5.32
CA LEU A 114 25.92 -2.37 -5.95
C LEU A 114 25.17 -1.17 -6.53
N ALA A 115 24.33 -1.42 -7.54
CA ALA A 115 23.43 -0.42 -8.10
C ALA A 115 22.05 -1.04 -8.31
N LYS A 116 20.99 -0.30 -7.92
CA LYS A 116 19.61 -0.74 -8.04
C LYS A 116 18.70 0.41 -8.45
N GLY A 117 17.74 0.11 -9.37
CA GLY A 117 16.67 1.06 -9.69
C GLY A 117 15.72 1.21 -8.50
N VAL A 118 15.43 2.45 -8.13
CA VAL A 118 14.55 2.79 -7.00
C VAL A 118 13.57 3.88 -7.40
N LEU A 119 12.46 3.95 -6.69
CA LEU A 119 11.60 5.12 -6.66
C LEU A 119 12.15 6.06 -5.58
N ALA A 120 12.69 7.20 -5.99
CA ALA A 120 13.10 8.25 -5.07
C ALA A 120 11.92 9.18 -4.83
N ASP A 121 11.54 9.35 -3.56
CA ASP A 121 10.43 10.19 -3.14
C ASP A 121 10.95 11.34 -2.28
N GLY A 122 10.93 12.54 -2.86
CA GLY A 122 11.32 13.78 -2.19
C GLY A 122 10.17 14.31 -1.35
N ILE A 123 10.31 14.30 -0.03
CA ILE A 123 9.29 14.74 0.92
C ILE A 123 9.91 15.69 1.93
N SER A 124 9.17 16.70 2.39
CA SER A 124 9.68 17.59 3.42
C SER A 124 9.88 16.85 4.77
N PRO A 125 10.91 17.18 5.55
CA PRO A 125 11.18 16.51 6.84
C PRO A 125 10.00 16.52 7.79
N GLU A 126 9.22 17.61 7.82
CA GLU A 126 8.02 17.74 8.63
C GLU A 126 6.95 16.71 8.21
N ASN A 127 6.76 16.53 6.90
CA ASN A 127 5.79 15.58 6.37
C ASN A 127 6.22 14.13 6.55
N VAL A 128 7.51 13.82 6.52
CA VAL A 128 8.01 12.49 6.86
C VAL A 128 7.69 12.16 8.31
N LYS A 129 7.89 13.12 9.23
CA LYS A 129 7.66 12.93 10.66
C LYS A 129 6.17 12.83 11.03
N ASN A 130 5.32 13.69 10.45
CA ASN A 130 3.93 13.88 10.86
C ASN A 130 2.92 13.32 9.84
N GLY A 131 3.31 13.26 8.57
CA GLY A 131 2.43 12.85 7.47
C GLY A 131 2.55 11.36 7.09
N LEU A 132 3.73 10.76 7.28
CA LEU A 132 3.96 9.35 7.00
C LEU A 132 4.00 8.56 8.31
N ASN A 133 3.32 7.42 8.34
CA ASN A 133 3.37 6.52 9.49
C ASN A 133 4.40 5.41 9.24
N LEU A 134 5.69 5.78 9.17
CA LEU A 134 6.79 4.86 8.93
C LEU A 134 7.16 4.10 10.21
N LYS A 135 7.23 2.77 10.12
CA LYS A 135 7.85 1.96 11.16
C LYS A 135 9.35 1.94 10.92
N ILE A 136 10.12 2.67 11.73
CA ILE A 136 11.58 2.65 11.67
C ILE A 136 12.08 1.35 12.30
N VAL A 137 12.90 0.61 11.55
CA VAL A 137 13.52 -0.66 11.96
C VAL A 137 14.91 -0.40 12.54
N ASP A 138 15.66 0.53 11.94
CA ASP A 138 16.99 0.94 12.40
C ASP A 138 17.21 2.43 12.13
N GLY A 139 17.97 3.12 12.99
CA GLY A 139 18.23 4.56 12.91
C GLY A 139 17.01 5.41 13.33
N ASN A 140 16.74 6.47 12.57
CA ASN A 140 15.64 7.40 12.85
C ASN A 140 15.00 7.93 11.54
N ASN A 141 13.89 8.66 11.66
CA ASN A 141 13.18 9.25 10.50
C ASN A 141 13.54 10.72 10.25
N ASN A 142 14.67 11.20 10.78
CA ASN A 142 15.08 12.58 10.60
C ASN A 142 15.84 12.74 9.27
N ILE A 143 15.24 13.45 8.33
CA ILE A 143 15.83 13.83 7.05
C ILE A 143 15.97 15.36 6.91
N SER A 144 16.28 16.05 8.01
CA SER A 144 16.43 17.52 7.98
C SER A 144 17.67 17.98 7.22
N GLU A 145 18.70 17.14 7.09
CA GLU A 145 19.89 17.44 6.30
C GLU A 145 19.64 17.04 4.84
N LEU A 146 20.09 17.88 3.89
CA LEU A 146 19.91 17.66 2.45
C LEU A 146 20.51 16.33 1.94
N ASN A 147 21.56 15.86 2.61
CA ASN A 147 22.24 14.61 2.28
C ASN A 147 21.66 13.40 3.02
N SER A 148 20.46 13.46 3.52
CA SER A 148 19.83 12.37 4.26
C SER A 148 18.97 11.48 3.34
N VAL A 149 18.91 10.18 3.66
CA VAL A 149 17.99 9.25 3.01
C VAL A 149 17.44 8.23 4.01
N LEU A 150 16.18 7.88 3.85
CA LEU A 150 15.57 6.68 4.44
C LEU A 150 15.40 5.63 3.34
N VAL A 151 15.72 4.39 3.64
CA VAL A 151 15.62 3.27 2.70
C VAL A 151 14.71 2.18 3.24
N GLY A 152 13.98 1.51 2.36
CA GLY A 152 13.16 0.38 2.75
C GLY A 152 13.99 -0.79 3.28
N GLU A 153 13.44 -1.60 4.19
CA GLU A 153 14.13 -2.70 4.87
C GLU A 153 14.69 -3.74 3.88
N GLN A 154 13.89 -4.11 2.88
CA GLN A 154 14.31 -5.06 1.86
C GLN A 154 15.39 -4.49 0.95
N LEU A 155 15.26 -3.21 0.55
CA LEU A 155 16.26 -2.48 -0.23
C LEU A 155 17.60 -2.42 0.52
N ALA A 156 17.56 -2.10 1.81
CA ALA A 156 18.76 -2.07 2.67
C ALA A 156 19.42 -3.46 2.75
N THR A 157 18.64 -4.51 2.89
CA THR A 157 19.13 -5.90 2.94
C THR A 157 19.80 -6.30 1.62
N GLU A 158 19.15 -6.04 0.47
CA GLU A 158 19.66 -6.42 -0.85
C GLU A 158 20.94 -5.67 -1.24
N MET A 159 21.08 -4.43 -0.79
CA MET A 159 22.27 -3.60 -1.06
C MET A 159 23.29 -3.60 0.09
N ASN A 160 23.09 -4.42 1.13
CA ASN A 160 23.92 -4.47 2.35
C ASN A 160 24.13 -3.09 3.00
N LEU A 161 23.09 -2.24 3.02
CA LEU A 161 23.12 -0.91 3.58
C LEU A 161 22.87 -0.94 5.09
N LYS A 162 23.58 -0.07 5.81
CA LYS A 162 23.39 0.18 7.24
C LYS A 162 23.25 1.68 7.47
N VAL A 163 22.64 2.05 8.60
CA VAL A 163 22.63 3.45 9.05
C VAL A 163 24.04 4.01 9.11
N GLY A 164 24.23 5.19 8.55
CA GLY A 164 25.53 5.86 8.42
C GLY A 164 26.28 5.57 7.12
N ASN A 165 25.86 4.60 6.29
CA ASN A 165 26.51 4.38 5.00
C ASN A 165 26.30 5.57 4.07
N GLU A 166 27.35 5.92 3.32
CA GLU A 166 27.27 6.86 2.20
C GLU A 166 26.84 6.11 0.94
N ILE A 167 25.87 6.67 0.22
CA ILE A 167 25.34 6.16 -1.04
C ILE A 167 25.16 7.31 -2.02
N SER A 168 24.97 6.99 -3.29
CA SER A 168 24.68 7.97 -4.33
C SER A 168 23.31 7.71 -4.95
N LEU A 169 22.56 8.77 -5.17
CA LEU A 169 21.32 8.74 -5.93
C LEU A 169 21.54 9.41 -7.29
N VAL A 170 21.27 8.70 -8.37
CA VAL A 170 21.50 9.14 -9.75
C VAL A 170 20.16 9.27 -10.46
N SER A 171 19.88 10.45 -11.01
CA SER A 171 18.66 10.70 -11.80
C SER A 171 18.77 10.11 -13.21
N ALA A 172 17.62 10.10 -13.93
CA ALA A 172 17.56 9.68 -15.33
C ALA A 172 18.44 10.56 -16.25
N GLU A 173 18.66 11.82 -15.87
CA GLU A 173 19.51 12.80 -16.57
C GLU A 173 20.99 12.67 -16.18
N ASN A 174 21.36 11.59 -15.47
CA ASN A 174 22.71 11.28 -15.01
C ASN A 174 23.30 12.33 -14.02
N LYS A 175 22.44 13.07 -13.31
CA LYS A 175 22.87 13.89 -12.17
C LYS A 175 22.95 13.03 -10.93
N GLU A 176 23.94 13.31 -10.07
CA GLU A 176 24.25 12.50 -8.90
C GLU A 176 24.30 13.37 -7.64
N ILE A 177 23.68 12.89 -6.56
CA ILE A 177 23.82 13.45 -5.22
C ILE A 177 24.29 12.36 -4.26
N LYS A 178 25.15 12.74 -3.30
CA LYS A 178 25.60 11.87 -2.22
C LYS A 178 24.70 12.00 -1.02
N LEU A 179 24.31 10.85 -0.45
CA LEU A 179 23.37 10.75 0.65
C LEU A 179 23.93 9.84 1.74
N ILE A 180 23.47 10.07 2.97
CA ILE A 180 23.81 9.26 4.15
C ILE A 180 22.51 8.56 4.61
N VAL A 181 22.55 7.25 4.76
CA VAL A 181 21.43 6.48 5.30
C VAL A 181 21.19 6.87 6.76
N ARG A 182 20.08 7.56 7.05
CA ARG A 182 19.68 8.00 8.40
C ARG A 182 18.76 7.01 9.09
N GLY A 183 18.04 6.23 8.31
CA GLY A 183 17.16 5.20 8.86
C GLY A 183 16.72 4.18 7.81
N ILE A 184 16.32 3.04 8.33
CA ILE A 184 15.75 1.94 7.57
C ILE A 184 14.30 1.78 8.03
N PHE A 185 13.35 1.80 7.09
CA PHE A 185 11.94 1.70 7.40
C PHE A 185 11.29 0.46 6.82
N LYS A 186 10.17 0.08 7.40
CA LYS A 186 9.29 -0.99 6.94
C LYS A 186 7.87 -0.50 6.83
N THR A 187 7.24 -0.75 5.69
CA THR A 187 5.82 -0.44 5.45
C THR A 187 4.94 -1.68 5.57
N GLY A 188 5.53 -2.87 5.35
CA GLY A 188 4.83 -4.14 5.20
C GLY A 188 4.28 -4.37 3.79
N PHE A 189 4.53 -3.46 2.84
CA PHE A 189 4.27 -3.63 1.43
C PHE A 189 5.60 -3.83 0.70
N LEU A 190 5.80 -5.03 0.15
CA LEU A 190 7.10 -5.46 -0.38
C LEU A 190 7.66 -4.51 -1.43
N ASP A 191 6.82 -3.97 -2.31
CA ASP A 191 7.29 -3.07 -3.38
C ASP A 191 7.88 -1.78 -2.81
N TYR A 192 7.30 -1.20 -1.75
CA TYR A 192 7.87 -0.04 -1.08
C TYR A 192 9.12 -0.41 -0.28
N ASP A 193 9.06 -1.52 0.46
CA ASP A 193 10.19 -1.98 1.26
C ASP A 193 11.41 -2.36 0.40
N SER A 194 11.18 -2.76 -0.89
CA SER A 194 12.24 -3.15 -1.83
C SER A 194 12.76 -2.03 -2.72
N ASN A 195 11.93 -1.02 -3.03
CA ASN A 195 12.26 -0.09 -4.11
C ASN A 195 12.14 1.38 -3.72
N LEU A 196 11.70 1.73 -2.51
CA LEU A 196 11.49 3.12 -2.12
C LEU A 196 12.68 3.68 -1.33
N ALA A 197 13.14 4.86 -1.76
CA ALA A 197 14.09 5.71 -1.03
C ALA A 197 13.43 7.08 -0.79
N ILE A 198 13.36 7.52 0.46
CA ILE A 198 12.79 8.81 0.84
C ILE A 198 13.92 9.78 1.15
N VAL A 199 13.91 10.91 0.49
CA VAL A 199 14.92 11.98 0.64
C VAL A 199 14.24 13.32 0.92
N PRO A 200 14.97 14.35 1.37
CA PRO A 200 14.41 15.70 1.45
C PRO A 200 13.88 16.18 0.11
N LEU A 201 12.73 16.86 0.09
CA LEU A 201 12.14 17.42 -1.12
C LEU A 201 13.13 18.32 -1.85
N GLU A 202 13.87 19.15 -1.13
CA GLU A 202 14.90 20.03 -1.68
C GLU A 202 16.04 19.26 -2.36
N ALA A 203 16.43 18.09 -1.83
CA ALA A 203 17.45 17.25 -2.46
C ALA A 203 16.99 16.74 -3.83
N MET A 204 15.71 16.34 -3.95
CA MET A 204 15.13 15.96 -5.25
C MET A 204 14.99 17.13 -6.20
N GLN A 205 14.67 18.33 -5.71
CA GLN A 205 14.61 19.55 -6.51
C GLN A 205 16.00 19.91 -7.08
N ILE A 206 17.04 19.79 -6.28
CA ILE A 206 18.44 19.95 -6.72
C ILE A 206 18.83 18.89 -7.75
N LEU A 207 18.50 17.61 -7.48
CA LEU A 207 18.81 16.50 -8.39
C LEU A 207 18.15 16.66 -9.77
N SER A 208 16.91 17.19 -9.80
CA SER A 208 16.14 17.39 -11.04
C SER A 208 16.48 18.68 -11.77
N ASP A 209 17.13 19.67 -11.11
CA ASP A 209 17.42 21.01 -11.65
C ASP A 209 16.17 21.78 -12.12
N GLN A 210 15.04 21.56 -11.48
CA GLN A 210 13.77 22.19 -11.83
C GLN A 210 13.36 23.33 -10.88
N GLY A 211 14.23 23.66 -9.90
CA GLY A 211 13.93 24.65 -8.88
C GLY A 211 12.90 24.15 -7.86
N ARG A 212 12.15 25.06 -7.24
CA ARG A 212 11.15 24.75 -6.18
C ARG A 212 9.83 24.25 -6.75
N VAL A 213 9.80 23.02 -7.20
CA VAL A 213 8.63 22.36 -7.81
C VAL A 213 8.26 21.09 -7.06
N ALA A 214 7.02 20.63 -7.26
CA ALA A 214 6.55 19.31 -6.84
C ALA A 214 5.95 18.58 -8.05
N THR A 215 6.03 17.26 -8.10
CA THR A 215 5.37 16.45 -9.15
C THR A 215 3.92 16.17 -8.81
N GLU A 216 3.62 16.08 -7.52
CA GLU A 216 2.27 15.80 -7.03
C GLU A 216 2.09 16.32 -5.61
N ILE A 217 0.82 16.49 -5.21
CA ILE A 217 0.45 16.88 -3.85
C ILE A 217 -0.45 15.80 -3.30
N GLY A 218 0.06 15.06 -2.31
CA GLY A 218 -0.69 14.08 -1.55
C GLY A 218 -1.49 14.73 -0.44
N ILE A 219 -2.74 14.31 -0.24
CA ILE A 219 -3.61 14.82 0.82
C ILE A 219 -4.08 13.65 1.67
N LYS A 220 -3.81 13.70 2.96
CA LYS A 220 -4.37 12.78 3.96
C LYS A 220 -5.53 13.44 4.66
N VAL A 221 -6.65 12.74 4.74
CA VAL A 221 -7.86 13.20 5.43
C VAL A 221 -7.98 12.47 6.78
N GLU A 222 -8.65 13.11 7.74
CA GLU A 222 -8.90 12.51 9.07
C GLU A 222 -9.83 11.30 8.98
N HIS A 223 -10.82 11.37 8.07
CA HIS A 223 -11.85 10.37 7.86
C HIS A 223 -11.85 9.90 6.40
N PRO A 224 -11.12 8.81 6.06
CA PRO A 224 -11.05 8.28 4.68
C PRO A 224 -12.40 7.92 4.07
N GLU A 225 -13.35 7.53 4.91
CA GLU A 225 -14.73 7.20 4.49
C GLU A 225 -15.53 8.42 4.00
N LYS A 226 -15.08 9.65 4.27
CA LYS A 226 -15.71 10.91 3.84
C LYS A 226 -14.94 11.62 2.75
N VAL A 227 -14.02 10.94 2.08
CA VAL A 227 -13.10 11.53 1.10
C VAL A 227 -13.82 12.23 -0.07
N GLU A 228 -14.98 11.72 -0.52
CA GLU A 228 -15.73 12.29 -1.65
C GLU A 228 -16.19 13.73 -1.39
N GLY A 229 -16.67 14.01 -0.17
CA GLY A 229 -17.07 15.36 0.23
C GLY A 229 -15.91 16.35 0.30
N ILE A 230 -14.73 15.87 0.69
CA ILE A 230 -13.49 16.67 0.74
C ILE A 230 -12.94 16.86 -0.68
N LEU A 231 -13.02 15.84 -1.53
CA LEU A 231 -12.56 15.92 -2.92
C LEU A 231 -13.22 17.04 -3.71
N SER A 232 -14.52 17.26 -3.52
CA SER A 232 -15.24 18.37 -4.16
C SER A 232 -14.74 19.74 -3.69
N GLN A 233 -14.44 19.90 -2.39
CA GLN A 233 -13.87 21.13 -1.85
C GLN A 233 -12.44 21.37 -2.36
N VAL A 234 -11.61 20.32 -2.41
CA VAL A 234 -10.26 20.39 -2.95
C VAL A 234 -10.26 20.82 -4.42
N ARG A 235 -11.18 20.28 -5.24
CA ARG A 235 -11.32 20.68 -6.67
C ARG A 235 -11.67 22.15 -6.88
N ASN A 236 -12.38 22.77 -5.94
CA ASN A 236 -12.78 24.16 -6.06
C ASN A 236 -11.68 25.15 -5.65
N VAL A 237 -10.62 24.66 -5.01
CA VAL A 237 -9.54 25.47 -4.43
C VAL A 237 -8.25 25.39 -5.25
N ILE A 238 -8.13 24.36 -6.10
CA ILE A 238 -7.04 24.12 -7.04
C ILE A 238 -7.42 24.54 -8.44
#